data_3c17c4b04fd89afed7327d1e4eced9bb
#
_entry.id   3c17c4b04fd89afed7327d1e4eced9bb
#
_cell.length_a   1.000
_cell.length_b   1.000
_cell.length_c   1.000
_cell.angle_alpha   90.00
_cell.angle_beta   90.00
_cell.angle_gamma   90.00
#
_symmetry.space_group_name_H-M   'P 1'
#
loop_
_entity.id
_entity.type
_entity.pdbx_description
1 polymer ?
#
loop_
_entity_poly.entity_id
_entity_poly.type
_entity_poly.pdbx_seq_one_letter_code
_entity_poly.pdbx_strand_id
1 'polypeptide(L)'
;MKRRLTFVLLGAVLTSVIVAGGLYLSAADGDALQIPKVVEAGSSFSIPTRAAGKAVLYIVSPAQVLRRNVEPGEPVVIAAGDLHNAGHYLALLSGPGTTEKAEFDVVPASQPESLNFLAKPSRLPVGRPGGISGVAYVFDVYRNLVRESTPVSFQLSDSAGGTQTRSVPTRNGVAWVKMDSAPRAGAAQFLVSAGNVSEKRVVQQVPGEPCNLRMSAQRSGQRMILETAPVRDCNGNPVSDGTIVSFTQTYDGRSEATVDVPLKRDVARTELPARDGSVISVATGVVLGNEIRVGGQR
;
A
#
# COMPACT_ATOMS: atom_id res chain seq x y z
N MET A 1 -78.34 14.59 20.33
CA MET A 1 -79.38 13.54 20.17
C MET A 1 -78.67 12.22 20.37
N LYS A 2 -78.70 11.61 21.52
CA LYS A 2 -79.60 10.55 22.07
C LYS A 2 -79.79 9.36 21.15
N ARG A 3 -79.18 8.22 21.53
CA ARG A 3 -79.81 6.92 21.85
C ARG A 3 -78.71 5.82 21.89
N ARG A 4 -78.40 5.28 23.09
CA ARG A 4 -78.96 4.07 23.82
C ARG A 4 -78.61 2.79 23.12
N LEU A 5 -77.66 2.01 23.70
CA LEU A 5 -77.80 0.88 24.62
C LEU A 5 -78.59 -0.31 24.05
N THR A 6 -77.98 -1.46 23.89
CA THR A 6 -78.57 -2.73 24.32
C THR A 6 -77.48 -3.77 24.59
N PHE A 7 -77.41 -4.29 25.80
CA PHE A 7 -76.71 -5.48 26.31
C PHE A 7 -77.41 -6.75 25.80
N VAL A 8 -76.66 -7.75 25.38
CA VAL A 8 -77.12 -9.15 25.45
C VAL A 8 -76.00 -10.01 26.01
N LEU A 9 -76.20 -10.48 27.20
CA LEU A 9 -75.47 -11.57 27.89
C LEU A 9 -76.06 -12.94 27.38
N LEU A 10 -75.13 -13.86 27.02
CA LEU A 10 -75.40 -15.32 27.06
C LEU A 10 -74.06 -15.99 27.15
N GLY A 11 -73.63 -16.57 28.22
CA GLY A 11 -74.04 -17.88 28.69
C GLY A 11 -72.82 -18.80 28.54
N ALA A 12 -72.20 -19.13 29.64
CA ALA A 12 -71.03 -20.01 29.79
C ALA A 12 -71.35 -21.45 29.44
N VAL A 13 -70.36 -22.11 28.76
CA VAL A 13 -70.17 -23.58 28.96
C VAL A 13 -68.67 -23.84 29.07
N LEU A 14 -68.21 -24.15 30.26
CA LEU A 14 -66.91 -24.70 30.55
C LEU A 14 -66.84 -26.13 30.07
N THR A 15 -66.05 -26.50 29.12
CA THR A 15 -65.59 -27.87 28.90
C THR A 15 -64.05 -27.87 29.09
N SER A 16 -63.62 -28.36 30.23
CA SER A 16 -62.22 -28.61 30.59
C SER A 16 -61.74 -29.85 29.81
N VAL A 17 -60.96 -29.65 28.76
CA VAL A 17 -60.19 -30.76 28.13
C VAL A 17 -58.79 -30.67 28.76
N ILE A 18 -58.50 -31.58 29.69
CA ILE A 18 -57.16 -31.83 30.20
C ILE A 18 -56.43 -32.58 29.09
N VAL A 19 -55.66 -31.85 28.26
CA VAL A 19 -54.63 -32.44 27.39
C VAL A 19 -53.38 -32.59 28.27
N ALA A 20 -53.14 -33.82 28.73
CA ALA A 20 -51.86 -34.22 29.28
C ALA A 20 -50.83 -34.19 28.11
N GLY A 21 -50.39 -33.01 27.75
CA GLY A 21 -49.24 -32.81 26.91
C GLY A 21 -48.00 -33.14 27.70
N GLY A 22 -47.41 -34.30 27.47
CA GLY A 22 -46.09 -34.64 27.96
C GLY A 22 -45.11 -33.54 27.50
N LEU A 23 -44.59 -32.79 28.46
CA LEU A 23 -43.40 -31.98 28.26
C LEU A 23 -42.28 -32.97 27.89
N TYR A 24 -42.09 -33.21 26.60
CA TYR A 24 -40.76 -33.59 26.13
C TYR A 24 -39.87 -32.41 26.41
N LEU A 25 -39.20 -32.42 27.56
CA LEU A 25 -37.95 -31.71 27.76
C LEU A 25 -37.00 -32.29 26.72
N SER A 26 -36.95 -31.66 25.56
CA SER A 26 -35.83 -31.79 24.67
C SER A 26 -34.65 -31.32 25.52
N ALA A 27 -33.87 -32.27 26.01
CA ALA A 27 -32.54 -31.96 26.49
C ALA A 27 -31.85 -31.26 25.33
N ALA A 28 -31.71 -29.98 25.42
CA ALA A 28 -30.80 -29.27 24.55
C ALA A 28 -29.44 -30.00 24.73
N ASP A 29 -29.01 -30.70 23.68
CA ASP A 29 -27.63 -31.15 23.54
C ASP A 29 -26.79 -29.87 23.68
N GLY A 30 -26.49 -29.50 24.93
CA GLY A 30 -25.59 -28.43 25.20
C GLY A 30 -24.21 -28.88 24.73
N ASP A 31 -23.70 -28.26 23.70
CA ASP A 31 -22.36 -28.48 23.22
C ASP A 31 -21.43 -28.61 24.44
N ALA A 32 -20.79 -29.76 24.62
CA ALA A 32 -19.89 -29.99 25.76
C ALA A 32 -18.67 -29.05 25.69
N LEU A 33 -18.43 -28.49 24.53
CA LEU A 33 -17.35 -27.54 24.26
C LEU A 33 -17.89 -26.14 24.01
N GLN A 34 -17.87 -25.29 25.07
CA GLN A 34 -18.34 -23.91 24.99
C GLN A 34 -17.15 -22.96 24.75
N ILE A 35 -16.98 -22.48 23.51
CA ILE A 35 -15.91 -21.55 23.13
C ILE A 35 -16.52 -20.23 22.64
N PRO A 36 -15.94 -19.07 23.02
CA PRO A 36 -16.32 -17.79 22.44
C PRO A 36 -16.16 -17.84 20.91
N LYS A 37 -17.13 -17.35 20.15
CA LYS A 37 -17.08 -17.37 18.67
C LYS A 37 -15.95 -16.54 18.10
N VAL A 38 -15.51 -15.52 18.84
CA VAL A 38 -14.40 -14.61 18.47
C VAL A 38 -13.58 -14.33 19.70
N VAL A 39 -12.25 -14.44 19.57
CA VAL A 39 -11.27 -14.08 20.58
C VAL A 39 -10.19 -13.19 19.94
N GLU A 40 -9.60 -12.28 20.73
CA GLU A 40 -8.49 -11.46 20.24
C GLU A 40 -7.17 -12.23 20.36
N ALA A 41 -6.29 -12.08 19.39
CA ALA A 41 -4.96 -12.69 19.38
C ALA A 41 -4.20 -12.32 20.66
N GLY A 42 -3.64 -13.34 21.31
CA GLY A 42 -2.91 -13.20 22.56
C GLY A 42 -3.75 -13.02 23.81
N SER A 43 -5.08 -12.93 23.72
CA SER A 43 -5.95 -12.84 24.90
C SER A 43 -6.04 -14.18 25.63
N SER A 44 -6.22 -14.13 26.94
CA SER A 44 -6.50 -15.31 27.76
C SER A 44 -8.00 -15.54 27.88
N PHE A 45 -8.44 -16.79 27.86
CA PHE A 45 -9.83 -17.17 28.10
C PHE A 45 -9.93 -18.60 28.64
N SER A 46 -11.07 -18.94 29.22
CA SER A 46 -11.35 -20.28 29.74
C SER A 46 -12.42 -20.97 28.87
N ILE A 47 -12.23 -22.25 28.64
CA ILE A 47 -13.16 -23.11 27.94
C ILE A 47 -13.79 -24.05 28.96
N PRO A 48 -15.06 -23.83 29.35
CA PRO A 48 -15.79 -24.77 30.18
C PRO A 48 -15.93 -26.10 29.42
N THR A 49 -15.60 -27.21 30.08
CA THR A 49 -15.77 -28.55 29.50
C THR A 49 -16.65 -29.39 30.40
N ARG A 50 -17.41 -30.31 29.82
CA ARG A 50 -18.24 -31.28 30.54
C ARG A 50 -17.71 -32.70 30.35
N ALA A 51 -16.42 -32.84 30.13
CA ALA A 51 -15.78 -34.15 29.96
C ALA A 51 -16.03 -35.05 31.20
N ALA A 52 -16.58 -36.22 31.00
CA ALA A 52 -16.87 -37.17 32.07
C ALA A 52 -15.61 -37.92 32.56
N GLY A 53 -14.45 -37.74 31.91
CA GLY A 53 -13.19 -38.37 32.20
C GLY A 53 -12.03 -37.58 31.61
N LYS A 54 -10.81 -38.11 31.77
CA LYS A 54 -9.63 -37.48 31.17
C LYS A 54 -9.78 -37.36 29.66
N ALA A 55 -9.60 -36.19 29.12
CA ALA A 55 -9.71 -35.86 27.71
C ALA A 55 -8.51 -35.04 27.23
N VAL A 56 -8.41 -34.82 25.93
CA VAL A 56 -7.41 -33.95 25.32
C VAL A 56 -8.13 -32.95 24.41
N LEU A 57 -7.85 -31.68 24.62
CA LEU A 57 -8.28 -30.59 23.75
C LEU A 57 -7.17 -30.27 22.74
N TYR A 58 -7.52 -30.31 21.47
CA TYR A 58 -6.72 -29.79 20.38
C TYR A 58 -7.37 -28.55 19.84
N ILE A 59 -6.59 -27.45 19.67
CA ILE A 59 -7.00 -26.25 18.98
C ILE A 59 -6.09 -26.11 17.76
N VAL A 60 -6.68 -26.13 16.55
CA VAL A 60 -5.92 -26.29 15.31
C VAL A 60 -6.32 -25.17 14.33
N SER A 61 -5.31 -24.56 13.73
CA SER A 61 -5.44 -23.68 12.57
C SER A 61 -4.34 -24.01 11.55
N PRO A 62 -4.35 -23.46 10.33
CA PRO A 62 -3.26 -23.65 9.36
C PRO A 62 -1.89 -23.19 9.87
N ALA A 63 -1.86 -22.25 10.80
CA ALA A 63 -0.63 -21.64 11.30
C ALA A 63 -0.21 -22.14 12.69
N GLN A 64 -1.12 -22.78 13.44
CA GLN A 64 -0.86 -23.10 14.85
C GLN A 64 -1.64 -24.33 15.31
N VAL A 65 -1.03 -25.12 16.17
CA VAL A 65 -1.65 -26.25 16.88
C VAL A 65 -1.34 -26.11 18.38
N LEU A 66 -2.39 -26.13 19.19
CA LEU A 66 -2.31 -26.16 20.65
C LEU A 66 -2.92 -27.45 21.16
N ARG A 67 -2.23 -28.13 22.12
CA ARG A 67 -2.72 -29.32 22.79
C ARG A 67 -2.77 -29.08 24.31
N ARG A 68 -3.91 -29.42 24.94
CA ARG A 68 -4.08 -29.33 26.40
C ARG A 68 -4.73 -30.61 26.94
N ASN A 69 -4.23 -31.08 28.06
CA ASN A 69 -4.92 -32.15 28.80
C ASN A 69 -6.10 -31.52 29.55
N VAL A 70 -7.20 -32.26 29.63
CA VAL A 70 -8.45 -31.83 30.25
C VAL A 70 -8.76 -32.79 31.40
N GLU A 71 -8.86 -32.24 32.61
CA GLU A 71 -9.31 -33.00 33.78
C GLU A 71 -10.84 -32.85 33.94
N PRO A 72 -11.53 -33.89 34.46
CA PRO A 72 -12.98 -33.85 34.62
C PRO A 72 -13.44 -32.70 35.49
N GLY A 73 -14.42 -31.91 35.00
CA GLY A 73 -15.05 -30.83 35.76
C GLY A 73 -14.21 -29.54 35.88
N GLU A 74 -13.01 -29.50 35.32
CA GLU A 74 -12.17 -28.31 35.29
C GLU A 74 -12.22 -27.59 33.93
N PRO A 75 -12.29 -26.25 33.92
CA PRO A 75 -12.19 -25.50 32.69
C PRO A 75 -10.75 -25.55 32.13
N VAL A 76 -10.63 -25.60 30.81
CA VAL A 76 -9.32 -25.48 30.17
C VAL A 76 -8.98 -24.01 30.01
N VAL A 77 -7.88 -23.57 30.65
CA VAL A 77 -7.36 -22.22 30.54
C VAL A 77 -6.46 -22.11 29.31
N ILE A 78 -6.80 -21.20 28.40
CA ILE A 78 -5.94 -20.73 27.34
C ILE A 78 -5.23 -19.49 27.85
N ALA A 79 -3.92 -19.57 28.02
CA ALA A 79 -3.13 -18.47 28.57
C ALA A 79 -2.90 -17.34 27.55
N ALA A 80 -2.56 -16.16 28.05
CA ALA A 80 -2.17 -15.06 27.19
C ALA A 80 -0.99 -15.45 26.28
N GLY A 81 -1.12 -15.20 24.97
CA GLY A 81 -0.12 -15.56 23.95
C GLY A 81 -0.21 -16.99 23.43
N ASP A 82 -1.01 -17.87 24.01
CA ASP A 82 -1.19 -19.25 23.52
C ASP A 82 -1.73 -19.29 22.09
N LEU A 83 -2.72 -18.42 21.78
CA LEU A 83 -3.29 -18.26 20.45
C LEU A 83 -2.97 -16.84 19.94
N HIS A 84 -2.01 -16.73 19.05
CA HIS A 84 -1.49 -15.44 18.59
C HIS A 84 -1.63 -15.21 17.07
N ASN A 85 -1.85 -16.26 16.28
CA ASN A 85 -2.08 -16.11 14.85
C ASN A 85 -3.58 -15.87 14.58
N ALA A 86 -3.91 -14.76 13.94
CA ALA A 86 -5.28 -14.49 13.54
C ALA A 86 -5.73 -15.45 12.43
N GLY A 87 -6.96 -15.93 12.53
CA GLY A 87 -7.53 -16.86 11.56
C GLY A 87 -8.67 -17.70 12.13
N HIS A 88 -9.12 -18.65 11.34
CA HIS A 88 -10.14 -19.61 11.73
C HIS A 88 -9.54 -20.82 12.43
N TYR A 89 -10.13 -21.21 13.55
CA TYR A 89 -9.67 -22.29 14.41
C TYR A 89 -10.77 -23.35 14.59
N LEU A 90 -10.33 -24.60 14.66
CA LEU A 90 -11.13 -25.75 15.03
C LEU A 90 -10.64 -26.27 16.39
N ALA A 91 -11.50 -26.33 17.37
CA ALA A 91 -11.27 -26.99 18.63
C ALA A 91 -11.88 -28.38 18.60
N LEU A 92 -11.09 -29.38 19.03
CA LEU A 92 -11.48 -30.78 19.09
C LEU A 92 -11.22 -31.28 20.51
N LEU A 93 -12.28 -31.65 21.23
CA LEU A 93 -12.19 -32.31 22.52
C LEU A 93 -12.37 -33.81 22.31
N SER A 94 -11.33 -34.60 22.62
CA SER A 94 -11.34 -36.04 22.50
C SER A 94 -11.19 -36.71 23.86
N GLY A 95 -12.17 -37.49 24.25
CA GLY A 95 -12.23 -38.23 25.50
C GLY A 95 -12.82 -39.64 25.32
N PRO A 96 -12.93 -40.44 26.42
CA PRO A 96 -13.48 -41.77 26.34
C PRO A 96 -14.94 -41.75 25.82
N GLY A 97 -15.16 -42.28 24.62
CA GLY A 97 -16.47 -42.40 24.00
C GLY A 97 -17.07 -41.14 23.42
N THR A 98 -16.34 -40.01 23.44
CA THR A 98 -16.86 -38.71 22.96
C THR A 98 -15.79 -37.93 22.21
N THR A 99 -16.17 -37.41 21.04
CA THR A 99 -15.38 -36.40 20.33
C THR A 99 -16.30 -35.22 19.98
N GLU A 100 -15.94 -34.06 20.45
CA GLU A 100 -16.71 -32.83 20.23
C GLU A 100 -15.86 -31.81 19.50
N LYS A 101 -16.50 -30.98 18.70
CA LYS A 101 -15.83 -29.94 17.93
C LYS A 101 -16.56 -28.61 18.03
N ALA A 102 -15.80 -27.53 18.04
CA ALA A 102 -16.32 -26.17 17.93
C ALA A 102 -15.38 -25.35 17.04
N GLU A 103 -15.94 -24.42 16.32
CA GLU A 103 -15.22 -23.51 15.45
C GLU A 103 -15.31 -22.09 15.99
N PHE A 104 -14.21 -21.34 15.90
CA PHE A 104 -14.12 -19.95 16.34
C PHE A 104 -13.07 -19.20 15.57
N ASP A 105 -13.11 -17.87 15.64
CA ASP A 105 -12.14 -17.00 14.98
C ASP A 105 -11.23 -16.33 16.01
N VAL A 106 -9.93 -16.32 15.72
CA VAL A 106 -8.97 -15.44 16.38
C VAL A 106 -8.79 -14.20 15.51
N VAL A 107 -9.15 -13.04 16.04
CA VAL A 107 -8.99 -11.75 15.36
C VAL A 107 -7.69 -11.08 15.80
N PRO A 108 -7.05 -10.25 14.95
CA PRO A 108 -5.87 -9.50 15.34
C PRO A 108 -6.12 -8.62 16.56
N ALA A 109 -5.06 -8.32 17.32
CA ALA A 109 -5.13 -7.27 18.34
C ALA A 109 -5.38 -5.90 17.66
N SER A 110 -6.17 -5.06 18.33
CA SER A 110 -6.63 -3.80 17.73
C SER A 110 -5.55 -2.71 17.66
N GLN A 111 -4.48 -2.83 18.46
CA GLN A 111 -3.42 -1.83 18.55
C GLN A 111 -2.34 -2.03 17.48
N PRO A 112 -2.03 -0.99 16.67
CA PRO A 112 -0.88 -0.99 15.78
C PRO A 112 0.43 -1.05 16.58
N GLU A 113 1.30 -2.03 16.27
CA GLU A 113 2.61 -2.21 16.90
C GLU A 113 3.75 -2.06 15.89
N SER A 114 3.50 -2.38 14.62
CA SER A 114 4.49 -2.22 13.57
C SER A 114 3.88 -1.89 12.23
N LEU A 115 4.71 -1.32 11.35
CA LEU A 115 4.37 -1.01 9.97
C LEU A 115 5.35 -1.70 9.02
N ASN A 116 4.84 -2.12 7.85
CA ASN A 116 5.68 -2.33 6.67
C ASN A 116 5.28 -1.31 5.61
N PHE A 117 6.25 -0.54 5.14
CA PHE A 117 6.01 0.51 4.17
C PHE A 117 6.75 0.27 2.86
N LEU A 118 6.01 0.29 1.75
CA LEU A 118 6.52 0.21 0.40
C LEU A 118 6.29 1.56 -0.31
N ALA A 119 7.35 2.13 -0.86
CA ALA A 119 7.30 3.30 -1.73
C ALA A 119 7.80 2.91 -3.13
N LYS A 120 7.04 3.21 -4.16
CA LYS A 120 7.37 2.88 -5.55
C LYS A 120 6.97 4.03 -6.50
N PRO A 121 7.78 4.27 -7.53
CA PRO A 121 9.13 3.76 -7.76
C PRO A 121 10.14 4.40 -6.78
N SER A 122 11.32 3.80 -6.62
CA SER A 122 12.40 4.39 -5.82
C SER A 122 13.10 5.57 -6.52
N ARG A 123 12.94 5.68 -7.84
CA ARG A 123 13.46 6.77 -8.69
C ARG A 123 12.45 7.09 -9.77
N LEU A 124 12.17 8.40 -9.99
CA LEU A 124 11.26 8.86 -11.04
C LEU A 124 11.59 10.29 -11.47
N PRO A 125 11.15 10.73 -12.66
CA PRO A 125 11.25 12.12 -13.07
C PRO A 125 10.38 13.04 -12.22
N VAL A 126 10.81 14.31 -12.09
CA VAL A 126 10.04 15.38 -11.48
C VAL A 126 8.74 15.71 -12.26
N GLY A 127 7.80 16.40 -11.60
CA GLY A 127 6.59 16.91 -12.23
C GLY A 127 5.60 15.82 -12.70
N ARG A 128 5.64 14.62 -12.09
CA ARG A 128 4.71 13.52 -12.41
C ARG A 128 3.56 13.46 -11.41
N PRO A 129 2.33 13.83 -11.82
CA PRO A 129 1.15 13.70 -10.97
C PRO A 129 0.89 12.23 -10.63
N GLY A 130 0.65 11.93 -9.34
CA GLY A 130 0.40 10.59 -8.85
C GLY A 130 1.54 9.59 -9.12
N GLY A 131 2.75 10.09 -9.39
CA GLY A 131 3.89 9.27 -9.82
C GLY A 131 4.50 8.42 -8.71
N ILE A 132 4.26 8.74 -7.44
CA ILE A 132 4.81 8.03 -6.28
C ILE A 132 3.66 7.32 -5.56
N SER A 133 3.76 6.00 -5.46
CA SER A 133 2.80 5.19 -4.72
C SER A 133 3.37 4.80 -3.36
N GLY A 134 2.58 4.94 -2.29
CA GLY A 134 2.87 4.45 -0.96
C GLY A 134 1.85 3.40 -0.55
N VAL A 135 2.31 2.25 -0.02
CA VAL A 135 1.47 1.21 0.57
C VAL A 135 1.97 0.89 1.96
N ALA A 136 1.11 0.98 2.94
CA ALA A 136 1.39 0.64 4.34
C ALA A 136 0.58 -0.57 4.77
N TYR A 137 1.26 -1.51 5.41
CA TYR A 137 0.67 -2.66 6.09
C TYR A 137 0.80 -2.42 7.59
N VAL A 138 -0.31 -2.46 8.31
CA VAL A 138 -0.36 -2.20 9.75
C VAL A 138 -0.52 -3.54 10.47
N PHE A 139 0.39 -3.83 11.38
CA PHE A 139 0.43 -5.08 12.13
C PHE A 139 0.29 -4.88 13.62
N ASP A 140 -0.33 -5.84 14.27
CA ASP A 140 -0.33 -5.98 15.74
C ASP A 140 1.03 -6.52 16.27
N VAL A 141 1.10 -6.72 17.59
CA VAL A 141 2.29 -7.26 18.28
C VAL A 141 2.65 -8.67 17.82
N TYR A 142 1.70 -9.44 17.31
CA TYR A 142 1.89 -10.81 16.82
C TYR A 142 2.10 -10.88 15.30
N ARG A 143 2.22 -9.74 14.62
CA ARG A 143 2.39 -9.62 13.18
C ARG A 143 1.15 -10.04 12.36
N ASN A 144 -0.03 -10.00 12.96
CA ASN A 144 -1.27 -10.06 12.22
C ASN A 144 -1.63 -8.69 11.66
N LEU A 145 -2.27 -8.64 10.48
CA LEU A 145 -2.79 -7.38 9.93
C LEU A 145 -3.96 -6.89 10.79
N VAL A 146 -3.87 -5.68 11.33
CA VAL A 146 -4.92 -5.03 12.12
C VAL A 146 -6.17 -4.85 11.26
N ARG A 147 -7.27 -5.51 11.61
CA ARG A 147 -8.51 -5.49 10.80
C ARG A 147 -9.32 -4.23 10.98
N GLU A 148 -9.23 -3.62 12.15
CA GLU A 148 -9.92 -2.37 12.45
C GLU A 148 -9.40 -1.23 11.56
N SER A 149 -10.33 -0.34 11.22
CA SER A 149 -10.02 0.82 10.39
C SER A 149 -9.12 1.79 11.15
N THR A 150 -7.85 1.80 10.83
CA THR A 150 -6.82 2.63 11.46
C THR A 150 -6.43 3.77 10.52
N PRO A 151 -6.45 5.04 10.95
CA PRO A 151 -5.98 6.15 10.13
C PRO A 151 -4.46 6.07 9.94
N VAL A 152 -4.03 6.11 8.69
CA VAL A 152 -2.61 6.11 8.28
C VAL A 152 -2.29 7.45 7.63
N SER A 153 -1.31 8.16 8.17
CA SER A 153 -0.80 9.41 7.62
C SER A 153 0.40 9.14 6.72
N PHE A 154 0.36 9.67 5.51
CA PHE A 154 1.43 9.63 4.51
C PHE A 154 1.94 11.04 4.28
N GLN A 155 3.24 11.28 4.48
CA GLN A 155 3.88 12.58 4.30
C GLN A 155 5.07 12.44 3.37
N LEU A 156 5.05 13.16 2.25
CA LEU A 156 6.14 13.27 1.29
C LEU A 156 6.75 14.66 1.38
N SER A 157 8.03 14.75 1.79
CA SER A 157 8.77 15.99 1.90
C SER A 157 9.92 15.99 0.89
N ASP A 158 9.97 17.00 0.02
CA ASP A 158 11.01 17.13 -0.99
C ASP A 158 12.24 17.93 -0.48
N SER A 159 13.31 17.92 -1.25
CA SER A 159 14.57 18.61 -0.92
C SER A 159 14.46 20.15 -0.98
N ALA A 160 13.41 20.70 -1.58
CA ALA A 160 13.15 22.14 -1.65
C ALA A 160 12.27 22.64 -0.49
N GLY A 161 11.85 21.75 0.43
CA GLY A 161 11.02 22.07 1.58
C GLY A 161 9.52 21.93 1.34
N GLY A 162 9.09 21.52 0.15
CA GLY A 162 7.69 21.21 -0.14
C GLY A 162 7.25 19.94 0.61
N THR A 163 6.05 19.96 1.15
CA THR A 163 5.47 18.82 1.87
C THR A 163 4.06 18.56 1.42
N GLN A 164 3.75 17.31 1.09
CA GLN A 164 2.41 16.81 0.81
C GLN A 164 2.02 15.83 1.91
N THR A 165 0.80 15.95 2.45
CA THR A 165 0.28 15.03 3.48
C THR A 165 -1.08 14.50 3.04
N ARG A 166 -1.29 13.19 3.23
CA ARG A 166 -2.59 12.52 3.02
C ARG A 166 -2.85 11.55 4.15
N SER A 167 -4.06 11.54 4.68
CA SER A 167 -4.52 10.56 5.67
C SER A 167 -5.56 9.65 5.03
N VAL A 168 -5.35 8.33 5.16
CA VAL A 168 -6.23 7.30 4.57
C VAL A 168 -6.45 6.22 5.61
N PRO A 169 -7.70 5.78 5.84
CA PRO A 169 -7.97 4.65 6.73
C PRO A 169 -7.52 3.33 6.10
N THR A 170 -7.06 2.39 6.92
CA THR A 170 -6.79 1.03 6.47
C THR A 170 -8.07 0.31 6.07
N ARG A 171 -7.91 -0.62 5.12
CA ARG A 171 -8.89 -1.67 4.82
C ARG A 171 -8.20 -3.01 5.01
N ASN A 172 -8.66 -3.81 5.96
CA ASN A 172 -8.01 -5.07 6.33
C ASN A 172 -6.50 -4.92 6.59
N GLY A 173 -6.11 -3.90 7.35
CA GLY A 173 -4.72 -3.63 7.70
C GLY A 173 -3.87 -2.97 6.62
N VAL A 174 -4.43 -2.59 5.47
CA VAL A 174 -3.68 -1.99 4.36
C VAL A 174 -4.22 -0.61 4.02
N ALA A 175 -3.33 0.38 3.92
CA ALA A 175 -3.62 1.70 3.37
C ALA A 175 -2.70 2.00 2.19
N TRP A 176 -3.18 2.77 1.20
CA TRP A 176 -2.39 3.15 0.04
C TRP A 176 -2.74 4.54 -0.47
N VAL A 177 -1.73 5.20 -1.04
CA VAL A 177 -1.87 6.54 -1.63
C VAL A 177 -1.07 6.65 -2.92
N LYS A 178 -1.41 7.66 -3.72
CA LYS A 178 -0.56 8.22 -4.77
C LYS A 178 -0.23 9.65 -4.43
N MET A 179 1.05 10.01 -4.54
CA MET A 179 1.58 11.35 -4.30
C MET A 179 2.23 11.86 -5.58
N ASP A 180 2.27 13.18 -5.74
CA ASP A 180 2.89 13.81 -6.90
C ASP A 180 4.39 13.94 -6.67
N SER A 181 5.19 13.79 -7.73
CA SER A 181 6.60 14.16 -7.62
C SER A 181 6.77 15.68 -7.64
N ALA A 182 7.77 16.17 -6.91
CA ALA A 182 8.05 17.59 -6.84
C ALA A 182 8.52 18.16 -8.19
N PRO A 183 8.42 19.47 -8.41
CA PRO A 183 8.97 20.10 -9.60
C PRO A 183 10.50 20.18 -9.59
N ARG A 184 11.15 20.07 -8.42
CA ARG A 184 12.62 20.12 -8.29
C ARG A 184 13.20 18.73 -8.06
N ALA A 185 14.27 18.44 -8.77
CA ALA A 185 15.04 17.21 -8.60
C ALA A 185 15.73 17.17 -7.23
N GLY A 186 15.81 15.98 -6.65
CA GLY A 186 16.41 15.74 -5.35
C GLY A 186 15.82 14.54 -4.63
N ALA A 187 16.36 14.23 -3.46
CA ALA A 187 15.83 13.18 -2.62
C ALA A 187 14.55 13.66 -1.90
N ALA A 188 13.47 12.90 -1.97
CA ALA A 188 12.27 13.11 -1.17
C ALA A 188 12.19 12.08 -0.06
N GLN A 189 11.83 12.51 1.14
CA GLN A 189 11.54 11.63 2.26
C GLN A 189 10.06 11.32 2.28
N PHE A 190 9.72 10.04 2.24
CA PHE A 190 8.35 9.57 2.32
C PHE A 190 8.15 8.86 3.66
N LEU A 191 7.48 9.53 4.59
CA LEU A 191 7.14 9.07 5.92
C LEU A 191 5.70 8.52 5.93
N VAL A 192 5.50 7.42 6.62
CA VAL A 192 4.19 6.88 6.95
C VAL A 192 4.08 6.71 8.45
N SER A 193 2.90 6.97 9.02
CA SER A 193 2.62 6.74 10.45
C SER A 193 1.20 6.25 10.68
N ALA A 194 1.05 5.38 11.70
CA ALA A 194 -0.23 4.91 12.23
C ALA A 194 -0.11 4.79 13.75
N GLY A 195 -0.91 5.55 14.49
CA GLY A 195 -0.74 5.65 15.95
C GLY A 195 0.68 6.11 16.31
N ASN A 196 1.38 5.33 17.12
CA ASN A 196 2.73 5.62 17.61
C ASN A 196 3.84 5.02 16.73
N VAL A 197 3.50 4.31 15.66
CA VAL A 197 4.49 3.65 14.78
C VAL A 197 4.66 4.40 13.49
N SER A 198 5.89 4.43 12.98
CA SER A 198 6.21 5.10 11.72
C SER A 198 7.35 4.41 10.98
N GLU A 199 7.33 4.53 9.66
CA GLU A 199 8.42 4.11 8.77
C GLU A 199 8.72 5.16 7.71
N LYS A 200 9.96 5.15 7.21
CA LYS A 200 10.45 6.11 6.23
C LYS A 200 11.11 5.42 5.05
N ARG A 201 10.87 5.97 3.86
CA ARG A 201 11.58 5.62 2.62
C ARG A 201 12.08 6.88 1.93
N VAL A 202 13.09 6.71 1.08
CA VAL A 202 13.62 7.78 0.23
C VAL A 202 13.25 7.47 -1.21
N VAL A 203 12.72 8.48 -1.90
CA VAL A 203 12.41 8.44 -3.32
C VAL A 203 13.28 9.45 -4.02
N GLN A 204 14.11 9.00 -4.97
CA GLN A 204 14.97 9.88 -5.75
C GLN A 204 14.19 10.49 -6.91
N GLN A 205 14.00 11.79 -6.88
CA GLN A 205 13.39 12.54 -7.98
C GLN A 205 14.51 13.09 -8.87
N VAL A 206 14.45 12.73 -10.15
CA VAL A 206 15.48 13.10 -11.13
C VAL A 206 14.93 14.12 -12.12
N PRO A 207 15.77 14.91 -12.80
CA PRO A 207 15.31 15.77 -13.88
C PRO A 207 14.48 14.99 -14.89
N GLY A 208 13.51 15.67 -15.49
CA GLY A 208 12.74 15.15 -16.62
C GLY A 208 13.57 15.15 -17.92
N GLU A 209 12.88 14.81 -19.02
CA GLU A 209 13.45 14.93 -20.34
C GLU A 209 13.80 16.40 -20.67
N PRO A 210 14.81 16.65 -21.49
CA PRO A 210 15.13 17.99 -21.98
C PRO A 210 13.89 18.67 -22.58
N CYS A 211 13.63 19.90 -22.21
CA CYS A 211 12.50 20.67 -22.73
C CYS A 211 12.97 21.83 -23.62
N ASN A 212 14.20 22.25 -23.46
CA ASN A 212 14.76 23.38 -24.17
C ASN A 212 16.19 23.02 -24.62
N LEU A 213 16.37 22.84 -25.90
CA LEU A 213 17.65 22.55 -26.51
C LEU A 213 17.96 23.64 -27.55
N ARG A 214 18.97 24.43 -27.26
CA ARG A 214 19.47 25.47 -28.17
C ARG A 214 20.99 25.37 -28.26
N MET A 215 21.52 25.50 -29.47
CA MET A 215 22.94 25.60 -29.69
C MET A 215 23.31 27.00 -30.26
N SER A 216 24.50 27.41 -29.99
CA SER A 216 25.25 28.47 -30.65
C SER A 216 26.39 27.88 -31.43
N ALA A 217 26.84 28.58 -32.44
CA ALA A 217 27.97 28.21 -33.26
C ALA A 217 28.87 29.40 -33.48
N GLN A 218 30.18 29.18 -33.34
CA GLN A 218 31.20 30.19 -33.60
C GLN A 218 32.23 29.62 -34.61
N ARG A 219 32.50 30.35 -35.67
CA ARG A 219 33.52 29.94 -36.64
C ARG A 219 34.93 30.25 -36.08
N SER A 220 35.80 29.25 -36.12
CA SER A 220 37.21 29.35 -35.76
C SER A 220 38.06 28.72 -36.85
N GLY A 221 38.52 29.57 -37.80
CA GLY A 221 39.21 29.09 -39.01
C GLY A 221 38.37 28.14 -39.85
N GLN A 222 38.86 26.90 -40.00
CA GLN A 222 38.17 25.85 -40.79
C GLN A 222 37.22 25.00 -39.94
N ARG A 223 36.94 25.40 -38.66
CA ARG A 223 36.05 24.69 -37.76
C ARG A 223 34.92 25.57 -37.29
N MET A 224 33.81 24.94 -36.98
CA MET A 224 32.66 25.48 -36.24
C MET A 224 32.74 24.93 -34.83
N ILE A 225 32.89 25.79 -33.84
CA ILE A 225 32.76 25.45 -32.43
C ILE A 225 31.26 25.53 -32.10
N LEU A 226 30.71 24.44 -31.64
CA LEU A 226 29.29 24.29 -31.28
C LEU A 226 29.15 24.11 -29.79
N GLU A 227 28.23 24.85 -29.21
CA GLU A 227 27.95 24.77 -27.76
C GLU A 227 26.45 24.90 -27.51
N THR A 228 25.89 24.05 -26.66
CA THR A 228 24.51 24.21 -26.25
C THR A 228 24.39 25.29 -25.18
N ALA A 229 23.26 25.99 -25.12
CA ALA A 229 22.85 26.65 -23.90
C ALA A 229 22.68 25.59 -22.77
N PRO A 230 22.67 25.98 -21.49
CA PRO A 230 22.41 25.06 -20.39
C PRO A 230 21.11 24.27 -20.64
N VAL A 231 21.20 22.93 -20.74
CA VAL A 231 20.10 22.06 -21.06
C VAL A 231 19.30 21.76 -19.79
N ARG A 232 18.01 22.07 -19.82
CA ARG A 232 17.11 21.91 -18.69
C ARG A 232 15.84 21.15 -19.07
N ASP A 233 15.24 20.51 -18.07
CA ASP A 233 13.90 19.96 -18.23
C ASP A 233 12.82 21.06 -18.22
N CYS A 234 11.54 20.68 -18.43
CA CYS A 234 10.43 21.63 -18.46
C CYS A 234 10.16 22.31 -17.09
N ASN A 235 10.72 21.80 -16.02
CA ASN A 235 10.64 22.37 -14.67
C ASN A 235 11.88 23.22 -14.30
N GLY A 236 12.81 23.40 -15.23
CA GLY A 236 14.03 24.17 -15.04
C GLY A 236 15.16 23.45 -14.31
N ASN A 237 15.05 22.14 -14.07
CA ASN A 237 16.15 21.37 -13.48
C ASN A 237 17.22 21.08 -14.52
N PRO A 238 18.52 21.15 -14.14
CA PRO A 238 19.61 20.72 -15.01
C PRO A 238 19.42 19.26 -15.43
N VAL A 239 19.49 18.99 -16.72
CA VAL A 239 19.48 17.61 -17.23
C VAL A 239 20.76 16.90 -16.79
N SER A 240 20.65 15.60 -16.48
CA SER A 240 21.77 14.83 -15.91
C SER A 240 22.99 14.84 -16.81
N ASP A 241 24.17 15.01 -16.22
CA ASP A 241 25.45 14.80 -16.90
C ASP A 241 25.51 13.40 -17.52
N GLY A 242 26.13 13.30 -18.68
CA GLY A 242 26.19 12.06 -19.47
C GLY A 242 25.00 11.87 -20.44
N THR A 243 23.96 12.71 -20.38
CA THR A 243 22.91 12.71 -21.41
C THR A 243 23.53 13.07 -22.77
N ILE A 244 23.26 12.25 -23.78
CA ILE A 244 23.85 12.43 -25.12
C ILE A 244 23.12 13.52 -25.90
N VAL A 245 23.90 14.43 -26.44
CA VAL A 245 23.50 15.45 -27.42
C VAL A 245 24.17 15.15 -28.74
N SER A 246 23.38 15.00 -29.79
CA SER A 246 23.84 14.74 -31.14
C SER A 246 23.87 16.01 -31.98
N PHE A 247 25.02 16.35 -32.56
CA PHE A 247 25.18 17.42 -33.53
C PHE A 247 25.34 16.80 -34.92
N THR A 248 24.42 17.12 -35.83
CA THR A 248 24.41 16.56 -37.19
C THR A 248 24.63 17.67 -38.20
N GLN A 249 25.68 17.54 -39.02
CA GLN A 249 25.94 18.42 -40.13
C GLN A 249 25.40 17.79 -41.41
N THR A 250 24.59 18.55 -42.15
CA THR A 250 23.97 18.14 -43.40
C THR A 250 24.42 19.10 -44.52
N TYR A 251 24.71 18.57 -45.67
CA TYR A 251 25.00 19.33 -46.90
C TYR A 251 24.25 18.72 -48.06
N ASP A 252 23.59 19.53 -48.85
CA ASP A 252 22.77 19.12 -49.99
C ASP A 252 21.77 17.99 -49.62
N GLY A 253 21.13 18.14 -48.44
CA GLY A 253 20.14 17.19 -47.92
C GLY A 253 20.71 15.86 -47.43
N ARG A 254 22.02 15.67 -47.42
CA ARG A 254 22.68 14.44 -46.94
C ARG A 254 23.45 14.71 -45.67
N SER A 255 23.34 13.79 -44.70
CA SER A 255 24.15 13.83 -43.47
C SER A 255 25.63 13.57 -43.84
N GLU A 256 26.52 14.48 -43.46
CA GLU A 256 27.96 14.37 -43.67
C GLU A 256 28.71 13.96 -42.41
N ALA A 257 28.25 14.46 -41.25
CA ALA A 257 28.86 14.15 -39.98
C ALA A 257 27.81 14.20 -38.85
N THR A 258 27.90 13.25 -37.92
CA THR A 258 27.15 13.26 -36.68
C THR A 258 28.13 13.03 -35.53
N VAL A 259 28.09 13.88 -34.51
CA VAL A 259 28.93 13.76 -33.32
C VAL A 259 28.03 13.73 -32.09
N ASP A 260 28.17 12.67 -31.32
CA ASP A 260 27.46 12.46 -30.04
C ASP A 260 28.34 12.93 -28.89
N VAL A 261 27.81 13.84 -28.08
CA VAL A 261 28.55 14.47 -26.97
C VAL A 261 27.75 14.34 -25.68
N PRO A 262 28.34 13.80 -24.63
CA PRO A 262 27.68 13.80 -23.33
C PRO A 262 27.64 15.20 -22.72
N LEU A 263 26.50 15.55 -22.10
CA LEU A 263 26.41 16.76 -21.27
C LEU A 263 27.44 16.72 -20.14
N LYS A 264 28.07 17.83 -19.91
CA LYS A 264 28.95 18.11 -18.77
C LYS A 264 28.57 19.47 -18.19
N ARG A 265 28.15 19.52 -16.93
CA ARG A 265 27.67 20.76 -16.27
C ARG A 265 26.61 21.45 -17.14
N ASP A 266 25.57 20.67 -17.52
CA ASP A 266 24.42 21.10 -18.33
C ASP A 266 24.75 21.50 -19.79
N VAL A 267 25.96 21.43 -20.28
CA VAL A 267 26.39 21.91 -21.61
C VAL A 267 27.04 20.77 -22.41
N ALA A 268 26.75 20.71 -23.70
CA ALA A 268 27.48 19.90 -24.66
C ALA A 268 28.28 20.82 -25.59
N ARG A 269 29.57 20.49 -25.84
CA ARG A 269 30.44 21.24 -26.72
C ARG A 269 31.18 20.31 -27.66
N THR A 270 31.23 20.68 -28.94
CA THR A 270 31.99 19.95 -29.95
C THR A 270 32.48 20.87 -31.06
N GLU A 271 33.25 20.32 -32.00
CA GLU A 271 33.69 21.01 -33.18
C GLU A 271 33.36 20.19 -34.44
N LEU A 272 32.87 20.86 -35.49
CA LEU A 272 32.64 20.30 -36.83
C LEU A 272 33.39 21.11 -37.87
N PRO A 273 33.61 20.55 -39.10
CA PRO A 273 34.21 21.34 -40.21
C PRO A 273 33.33 22.54 -40.58
N ALA A 274 33.94 23.69 -40.84
CA ALA A 274 33.26 24.89 -41.30
C ALA A 274 33.00 24.80 -42.82
N ARG A 275 32.00 24.03 -43.23
CA ARG A 275 31.62 23.89 -44.66
C ARG A 275 30.50 24.89 -44.99
N ASP A 276 30.79 25.85 -45.86
CA ASP A 276 29.80 26.83 -46.25
C ASP A 276 28.64 26.17 -47.00
N GLY A 277 27.42 26.59 -46.70
CA GLY A 277 26.17 26.01 -47.23
C GLY A 277 25.64 24.81 -46.46
N SER A 278 26.40 24.25 -45.50
CA SER A 278 25.90 23.20 -44.63
C SER A 278 24.92 23.69 -43.59
N VAL A 279 24.07 22.83 -43.10
CA VAL A 279 23.15 23.06 -41.99
C VAL A 279 23.57 22.16 -40.84
N ILE A 280 23.71 22.73 -39.66
CA ILE A 280 24.00 21.98 -38.42
C ILE A 280 22.74 21.97 -37.56
N SER A 281 22.25 20.79 -37.21
CA SER A 281 21.14 20.57 -36.29
C SER A 281 21.63 19.95 -34.98
N VAL A 282 20.87 20.15 -33.90
CA VAL A 282 21.16 19.57 -32.59
C VAL A 282 19.95 18.82 -32.07
N ALA A 283 20.17 17.65 -31.48
CA ALA A 283 19.12 16.81 -30.90
C ALA A 283 19.58 16.13 -29.60
N THR A 284 18.64 15.76 -28.75
CA THR A 284 18.88 14.88 -27.60
C THR A 284 17.64 14.02 -27.37
N GLY A 285 17.78 12.70 -27.49
CA GLY A 285 16.65 11.78 -27.50
C GLY A 285 15.64 12.15 -28.59
N VAL A 286 14.41 12.47 -28.21
CA VAL A 286 13.33 12.89 -29.13
C VAL A 286 13.21 14.42 -29.27
N VAL A 287 14.02 15.19 -28.55
CA VAL A 287 13.96 16.64 -28.55
C VAL A 287 14.90 17.20 -29.61
N LEU A 288 14.33 17.97 -30.53
CA LEU A 288 15.06 18.69 -31.56
C LEU A 288 15.32 20.13 -31.08
N GLY A 289 16.55 20.60 -31.27
CA GLY A 289 16.92 22.00 -31.05
C GLY A 289 16.81 22.85 -32.31
N ASN A 290 17.51 23.99 -32.28
CA ASN A 290 17.60 24.86 -33.44
C ASN A 290 18.60 24.33 -34.50
N GLU A 291 18.48 24.88 -35.69
CA GLU A 291 19.42 24.66 -36.77
C GLU A 291 20.24 25.95 -37.05
N ILE A 292 21.47 25.77 -37.48
CA ILE A 292 22.39 26.87 -37.83
C ILE A 292 22.93 26.58 -39.23
N ARG A 293 22.79 27.54 -40.14
CA ARG A 293 23.39 27.49 -41.47
C ARG A 293 24.80 28.10 -41.47
N VAL A 294 25.77 27.34 -41.98
CA VAL A 294 27.19 27.80 -42.05
C VAL A 294 27.38 28.60 -43.33
N GLY A 295 27.99 29.79 -43.21
CA GLY A 295 28.31 30.63 -44.37
C GLY A 295 27.14 31.35 -45.05
N GLY A 296 25.96 31.34 -44.49
CA GLY A 296 24.83 32.18 -44.92
C GLY A 296 25.00 33.61 -44.43
N GLN A 297 25.54 34.47 -45.24
CA GLN A 297 25.30 35.91 -45.05
C GLN A 297 23.82 36.18 -45.26
N ARG A 298 23.25 37.08 -44.44
CA ARG A 298 21.89 37.58 -44.39
C ARG A 298 21.24 37.80 -45.75
#